data_db95989e5f2da260c825454f4a6f7a93
#
_entry.id   db95989e5f2da260c825454f4a6f7a93
#
_cell.length_a   1.000
_cell.length_b   1.000
_cell.length_c   1.000
_cell.angle_alpha   90.00
_cell.angle_beta   90.00
_cell.angle_gamma   90.00
#
_symmetry.space_group_name_H-M   'P 1'
#
loop_
_entity.id
_entity.type
_entity.pdbx_description
1 polymer ?
#
loop_
_entity_poly.entity_id
_entity_poly.type
_entity_poly.pdbx_seq_one_letter_code
_entity_poly.pdbx_strand_id
1 'polypeptide(L)'
;MPRDRSREEEDDEEDENFWKGLGRDLLIAAIIVIVFLAAIYAYARVWPPLVVVESASMQHSSQESFLGVIDTGDMVFQQAAPTRADVVTYLEGRASGYSTYGDYGDVIIFRRPSSATPVIHRAIMYVTVNTNNTADVPDLAGLPTSEWQATNIAGPTTYPYALRSVTIHRMGFTQNFGITFNLASLAQAFPARSGYVTMGDHNAQESCASSPDPCPSTPYDFAWLPRQADVIGRARGEIPWFGLLKLTLQPTDSCCPGGWGSTGTDGAPKNSWDSLLVSLIFLLALPFILEYAMRGWTKYVSPRLPEIRWPWKRRSKATAPNGDPPDEEADPLDREPDE
;
A
#
# COMPACT_ATOMS: atom_id res chain seq x y z
N MET A 1 -10.40 -18.99 -64.97
CA MET A 1 -10.99 -17.92 -64.16
C MET A 1 -9.83 -17.10 -63.59
N PRO A 2 -9.64 -15.82 -63.95
CA PRO A 2 -8.62 -14.98 -63.35
C PRO A 2 -9.08 -14.71 -61.92
N ARG A 3 -8.21 -15.00 -60.92
CA ARG A 3 -8.38 -14.59 -59.54
C ARG A 3 -8.37 -13.05 -59.50
N ASP A 4 -9.35 -12.52 -58.79
CA ASP A 4 -9.55 -11.07 -58.66
C ASP A 4 -8.44 -10.47 -57.79
N ARG A 5 -7.39 -9.96 -58.45
CA ARG A 5 -6.24 -9.31 -57.78
C ARG A 5 -6.61 -8.14 -56.88
N SER A 6 -7.72 -7.49 -57.18
CA SER A 6 -8.21 -6.35 -56.41
C SER A 6 -8.68 -6.74 -54.98
N ARG A 7 -9.20 -7.95 -54.80
CA ARG A 7 -9.59 -8.49 -53.51
C ARG A 7 -8.38 -8.91 -52.66
N GLU A 8 -7.36 -9.48 -53.28
CA GLU A 8 -6.13 -9.86 -52.57
C GLU A 8 -5.39 -8.61 -52.06
N GLU A 9 -5.36 -7.50 -52.81
CA GLU A 9 -4.74 -6.22 -52.42
C GLU A 9 -5.56 -5.52 -51.30
N GLU A 10 -6.89 -5.57 -51.30
CA GLU A 10 -7.72 -5.01 -50.23
C GLU A 10 -7.59 -5.82 -48.91
N ASP A 11 -7.53 -7.15 -48.98
CA ASP A 11 -7.34 -8.01 -47.81
C ASP A 11 -5.95 -7.80 -47.19
N ASP A 12 -4.89 -7.63 -48.00
CA ASP A 12 -3.52 -7.34 -47.52
C ASP A 12 -3.40 -5.93 -46.86
N GLU A 13 -4.08 -4.90 -47.39
CA GLU A 13 -4.11 -3.56 -46.79
C GLU A 13 -4.92 -3.52 -45.46
N GLU A 14 -6.03 -4.28 -45.36
CA GLU A 14 -6.80 -4.40 -44.12
C GLU A 14 -6.00 -5.10 -43.02
N ASP A 15 -5.29 -6.19 -43.35
CA ASP A 15 -4.42 -6.90 -42.43
C ASP A 15 -3.24 -6.04 -41.98
N GLU A 16 -2.59 -5.30 -42.84
CA GLU A 16 -1.49 -4.40 -42.46
C GLU A 16 -1.95 -3.27 -41.55
N ASN A 17 -3.11 -2.70 -41.80
CA ASN A 17 -3.70 -1.66 -40.96
C ASN A 17 -4.14 -2.21 -39.60
N PHE A 18 -4.64 -3.45 -39.53
CA PHE A 18 -4.97 -4.14 -38.30
C PHE A 18 -3.73 -4.34 -37.43
N TRP A 19 -2.63 -4.88 -37.98
CA TRP A 19 -1.39 -5.12 -37.25
C TRP A 19 -0.71 -3.82 -36.80
N LYS A 20 -0.76 -2.77 -37.59
CA LYS A 20 -0.28 -1.42 -37.19
C LYS A 20 -1.12 -0.85 -36.08
N GLY A 21 -2.44 -1.01 -36.11
CA GLY A 21 -3.36 -0.61 -35.05
C GLY A 21 -3.08 -1.35 -33.76
N LEU A 22 -3.00 -2.68 -33.81
CA LEU A 22 -2.70 -3.54 -32.65
C LEU A 22 -1.33 -3.19 -32.05
N GLY A 23 -0.30 -3.00 -32.87
CA GLY A 23 1.03 -2.62 -32.40
C GLY A 23 1.04 -1.28 -31.66
N ARG A 24 0.31 -0.28 -32.17
CA ARG A 24 0.14 1.02 -31.52
C ARG A 24 -0.59 0.88 -30.19
N ASP A 25 -1.66 0.11 -30.14
CA ASP A 25 -2.48 -0.04 -28.94
C ASP A 25 -1.73 -0.82 -27.84
N LEU A 26 -0.95 -1.84 -28.22
CA LEU A 26 -0.02 -2.53 -27.31
C LEU A 26 1.09 -1.60 -26.79
N LEU A 27 1.64 -0.73 -27.64
CA LEU A 27 2.64 0.25 -27.22
C LEU A 27 2.06 1.24 -26.20
N ILE A 28 0.86 1.76 -26.47
CA ILE A 28 0.15 2.67 -25.54
C ILE A 28 -0.12 1.95 -24.20
N ALA A 29 -0.61 0.73 -24.24
CA ALA A 29 -0.84 -0.06 -23.04
C ALA A 29 0.46 -0.29 -22.25
N ALA A 30 1.56 -0.64 -22.93
CA ALA A 30 2.87 -0.81 -22.29
C ALA A 30 3.37 0.49 -21.65
N ILE A 31 3.22 1.63 -22.31
CA ILE A 31 3.59 2.94 -21.74
C ILE A 31 2.77 3.24 -20.47
N ILE A 32 1.46 3.00 -20.52
CA ILE A 32 0.58 3.22 -19.35
C ILE A 32 1.04 2.36 -18.17
N VAL A 33 1.32 1.06 -18.40
CA VAL A 33 1.81 0.14 -17.38
C VAL A 33 3.15 0.61 -16.81
N ILE A 34 4.10 1.00 -17.66
CA ILE A 34 5.42 1.48 -17.21
C ILE A 34 5.27 2.75 -16.36
N VAL A 35 4.45 3.72 -16.79
CA VAL A 35 4.21 4.96 -16.03
C VAL A 35 3.55 4.64 -14.68
N PHE A 36 2.59 3.72 -14.65
CA PHE A 36 1.93 3.29 -13.43
C PHE A 36 2.92 2.62 -12.45
N LEU A 37 3.73 1.67 -12.93
CA LEU A 37 4.76 1.01 -12.11
C LEU A 37 5.83 1.99 -11.63
N ALA A 38 6.23 2.95 -12.46
CA ALA A 38 7.17 4.00 -12.07
C ALA A 38 6.59 4.91 -10.98
N ALA A 39 5.31 5.26 -11.06
CA ALA A 39 4.62 6.04 -10.02
C ALA A 39 4.54 5.28 -8.68
N ILE A 40 4.19 3.99 -8.71
CA ILE A 40 4.20 3.14 -7.53
C ILE A 40 5.60 3.04 -6.93
N TYR A 41 6.63 2.82 -7.75
CA TYR A 41 8.01 2.77 -7.28
C TYR A 41 8.47 4.12 -6.68
N ALA A 42 8.12 5.24 -7.32
CA ALA A 42 8.44 6.57 -6.80
C ALA A 42 7.81 6.83 -5.42
N TYR A 43 6.62 6.30 -5.18
CA TYR A 43 5.95 6.36 -3.87
C TYR A 43 6.62 5.43 -2.84
N ALA A 44 6.78 4.16 -3.21
CA ALA A 44 7.26 3.10 -2.31
C ALA A 44 8.76 3.24 -2.00
N ARG A 45 9.59 3.58 -2.99
CA ARG A 45 11.06 3.61 -2.94
C ARG A 45 11.70 2.28 -2.50
N VAL A 46 10.95 1.19 -2.61
CA VAL A 46 11.37 -0.18 -2.30
C VAL A 46 10.73 -1.13 -3.30
N TRP A 47 11.41 -2.25 -3.58
CA TRP A 47 10.91 -3.28 -4.47
C TRP A 47 10.97 -4.68 -3.82
N PRO A 48 9.91 -5.48 -3.92
CA PRO A 48 8.60 -5.17 -4.48
C PRO A 48 7.83 -4.14 -3.63
N PRO A 49 6.95 -3.31 -4.22
CA PRO A 49 6.22 -2.29 -3.47
C PRO A 49 5.03 -2.84 -2.67
N LEU A 50 4.62 -4.06 -2.95
CA LEU A 50 3.50 -4.76 -2.32
C LEU A 50 3.98 -6.06 -1.68
N VAL A 51 3.46 -6.36 -0.49
CA VAL A 51 3.65 -7.63 0.22
C VAL A 51 2.30 -8.24 0.58
N VAL A 52 2.19 -9.56 0.49
CA VAL A 52 0.99 -10.29 0.93
C VAL A 52 1.15 -10.66 2.38
N VAL A 53 0.10 -10.42 3.17
CA VAL A 53 0.02 -10.79 4.58
C VAL A 53 -0.34 -12.27 4.69
N GLU A 54 0.55 -13.06 5.25
CA GLU A 54 0.45 -14.52 5.29
C GLU A 54 0.03 -15.09 6.66
N SER A 55 -0.10 -14.23 7.68
CA SER A 55 -0.43 -14.65 9.05
C SER A 55 -1.38 -13.69 9.74
N ALA A 56 -2.05 -14.19 10.77
CA ALA A 56 -3.04 -13.44 11.54
C ALA A 56 -2.46 -12.49 12.59
N SER A 57 -1.12 -12.36 12.69
CA SER A 57 -0.46 -11.65 13.80
C SER A 57 -0.87 -10.18 13.97
N MET A 58 -1.42 -9.56 12.94
CA MET A 58 -1.85 -8.15 12.94
C MET A 58 -3.37 -7.97 12.92
N GLN A 59 -4.17 -9.04 12.80
CA GLN A 59 -5.63 -8.97 12.71
C GLN A 59 -6.26 -8.42 13.99
N HIS A 60 -7.38 -7.71 13.85
CA HIS A 60 -8.16 -7.27 14.99
C HIS A 60 -9.37 -8.16 15.26
N SER A 61 -9.76 -9.02 14.31
CA SER A 61 -10.84 -9.98 14.44
C SER A 61 -10.59 -11.22 13.60
N SER A 62 -10.96 -12.40 14.08
CA SER A 62 -10.95 -13.64 13.32
C SER A 62 -12.20 -13.83 12.45
N GLN A 63 -13.23 -12.99 12.64
CA GLN A 63 -14.51 -13.11 11.94
C GLN A 63 -14.69 -12.05 10.87
N GLU A 64 -14.23 -10.84 11.12
CA GLU A 64 -14.47 -9.67 10.29
C GLU A 64 -13.17 -9.00 9.91
N SER A 65 -12.99 -8.78 8.62
CA SER A 65 -11.94 -7.94 8.04
C SER A 65 -12.45 -6.51 7.91
N PHE A 66 -11.63 -5.55 8.28
CA PHE A 66 -11.95 -4.13 8.24
C PHE A 66 -10.94 -3.40 7.36
N LEU A 67 -11.41 -2.45 6.56
CA LEU A 67 -10.53 -1.53 5.86
C LEU A 67 -9.73 -0.69 6.86
N GLY A 68 -8.43 -0.59 6.68
CA GLY A 68 -7.54 0.12 7.59
C GLY A 68 -7.05 -0.71 8.76
N VAL A 69 -7.19 -2.04 8.69
CA VAL A 69 -6.59 -3.04 9.58
C VAL A 69 -5.88 -4.07 8.72
N ILE A 70 -4.71 -4.51 9.13
CA ILE A 70 -3.95 -5.51 8.36
C ILE A 70 -4.45 -6.91 8.72
N ASP A 71 -5.11 -7.55 7.75
CA ASP A 71 -5.63 -8.90 7.87
C ASP A 71 -4.87 -9.91 7.01
N THR A 72 -4.95 -11.19 7.39
CA THR A 72 -4.42 -12.27 6.54
C THR A 72 -5.11 -12.23 5.16
N GLY A 73 -4.30 -12.22 4.10
CA GLY A 73 -4.80 -12.14 2.74
C GLY A 73 -4.85 -10.72 2.18
N ASP A 74 -4.48 -9.71 2.93
CA ASP A 74 -4.33 -8.37 2.39
C ASP A 74 -3.01 -8.24 1.62
N MET A 75 -2.99 -7.31 0.67
CA MET A 75 -1.76 -6.85 0.03
C MET A 75 -1.44 -5.46 0.57
N VAL A 76 -0.34 -5.35 1.29
CA VAL A 76 0.07 -4.09 1.94
C VAL A 76 1.11 -3.37 1.09
N PHE A 77 0.87 -2.09 0.80
CA PHE A 77 1.90 -1.22 0.24
C PHE A 77 2.97 -0.94 1.28
N GLN A 78 4.23 -1.19 0.91
CA GLN A 78 5.37 -0.82 1.74
C GLN A 78 6.06 0.44 1.20
N GLN A 79 6.43 1.32 2.11
CA GLN A 79 7.21 2.51 1.83
C GLN A 79 8.56 2.42 2.54
N ALA A 80 9.63 2.67 1.81
CA ALA A 80 10.97 2.65 2.38
C ALA A 80 11.07 3.57 3.61
N ALA A 81 11.77 3.07 4.64
CA ALA A 81 12.05 3.78 5.88
C ALA A 81 13.56 3.68 6.17
N PRO A 82 14.40 4.44 5.45
CA PRO A 82 15.86 4.29 5.54
C PRO A 82 16.45 4.76 6.86
N THR A 83 15.78 5.65 7.58
CA THR A 83 16.26 6.21 8.83
C THR A 83 15.31 5.96 10.00
N ARG A 84 15.83 6.09 11.25
CA ARG A 84 15.00 5.98 12.45
C ARG A 84 13.86 7.01 12.46
N ALA A 85 14.08 8.19 11.92
CA ALA A 85 13.08 9.26 11.86
C ALA A 85 11.91 8.95 10.88
N ASP A 86 12.08 7.97 10.00
CA ASP A 86 11.01 7.54 9.09
C ASP A 86 9.98 6.61 9.76
N VAL A 87 10.25 6.13 10.97
CA VAL A 87 9.38 5.20 11.70
C VAL A 87 8.91 5.87 12.99
N VAL A 88 7.62 6.06 13.13
CA VAL A 88 6.96 6.51 14.37
C VAL A 88 6.62 5.29 15.19
N THR A 89 7.22 5.12 16.38
CA THR A 89 6.91 4.00 17.27
C THR A 89 5.53 4.17 17.92
N TYR A 90 5.00 3.09 18.50
CA TYR A 90 3.74 3.13 19.26
C TYR A 90 3.76 4.21 20.34
N LEU A 91 4.86 4.29 21.09
CA LEU A 91 4.99 5.29 22.16
C LEU A 91 5.02 6.72 21.62
N GLU A 92 5.76 6.98 20.55
CA GLU A 92 5.77 8.28 19.86
C GLU A 92 4.40 8.60 19.23
N GLY A 93 3.77 7.61 18.61
CA GLY A 93 2.42 7.74 18.05
C GLY A 93 1.39 8.08 19.11
N ARG A 94 1.45 7.39 20.25
CA ARG A 94 0.56 7.66 21.39
C ARG A 94 0.76 9.05 21.98
N ALA A 95 2.01 9.51 22.07
CA ALA A 95 2.34 10.85 22.54
C ALA A 95 1.86 11.96 21.58
N SER A 96 1.88 11.71 20.27
CA SER A 96 1.53 12.68 19.22
C SER A 96 0.07 12.56 18.72
N GLY A 97 -0.63 11.48 19.05
CA GLY A 97 -1.94 11.13 18.46
C GLY A 97 -1.86 10.49 17.08
N TYR A 98 -0.67 10.12 16.62
CA TYR A 98 -0.49 9.48 15.32
C TYR A 98 -0.79 7.97 15.38
N SER A 99 -1.64 7.49 14.47
CA SER A 99 -2.05 6.09 14.39
C SER A 99 -2.07 5.57 12.95
N THR A 100 -1.84 4.28 12.79
CA THR A 100 -2.01 3.54 11.53
C THR A 100 -2.61 2.17 11.82
N TYR A 101 -3.45 1.68 10.93
CA TYR A 101 -4.06 0.35 11.04
C TYR A 101 -4.71 0.09 12.40
N GLY A 102 -5.50 1.08 12.85
CA GLY A 102 -6.36 0.94 14.03
C GLY A 102 -5.67 1.08 15.40
N ASP A 103 -4.33 1.31 15.46
CA ASP A 103 -3.61 1.56 16.71
C ASP A 103 -2.45 2.55 16.51
N TYR A 104 -1.80 3.00 17.59
CA TYR A 104 -0.76 4.02 17.55
C TYR A 104 0.52 3.55 16.84
N GLY A 105 1.21 4.50 16.19
CA GLY A 105 2.52 4.30 15.56
C GLY A 105 2.45 3.53 14.22
N ASP A 106 3.62 3.18 13.73
CA ASP A 106 3.81 2.52 12.44
C ASP A 106 3.90 1.00 12.57
N VAL A 107 3.37 0.32 11.56
CA VAL A 107 3.64 -1.09 11.30
C VAL A 107 4.83 -1.18 10.36
N ILE A 108 5.87 -1.92 10.74
CA ILE A 108 7.10 -2.09 9.96
C ILE A 108 7.20 -3.48 9.36
N ILE A 109 7.83 -3.55 8.19
CA ILE A 109 8.15 -4.78 7.50
C ILE A 109 9.67 -4.96 7.60
N PHE A 110 10.12 -6.06 8.20
CA PHE A 110 11.54 -6.27 8.46
C PHE A 110 12.00 -7.71 8.21
N ARG A 111 13.29 -7.87 7.98
CA ARG A 111 13.94 -9.18 7.81
C ARG A 111 14.34 -9.79 9.13
N ARG A 112 14.07 -11.07 9.27
CA ARG A 112 14.56 -11.91 10.36
C ARG A 112 15.51 -12.96 9.76
N PRO A 113 16.75 -13.10 10.26
CA PRO A 113 17.72 -14.07 9.68
C PRO A 113 17.24 -15.50 9.66
N SER A 114 16.37 -15.88 10.60
CA SER A 114 15.80 -17.23 10.70
C SER A 114 14.61 -17.49 9.79
N SER A 115 14.16 -16.50 9.02
CA SER A 115 12.99 -16.62 8.15
C SER A 115 13.28 -16.05 6.76
N ALA A 116 12.87 -16.77 5.73
CA ALA A 116 12.91 -16.29 4.36
C ALA A 116 11.81 -15.23 4.11
N THR A 117 10.69 -15.33 4.82
CA THR A 117 9.57 -14.39 4.72
C THR A 117 9.79 -13.23 5.69
N PRO A 118 9.66 -11.97 5.23
CA PRO A 118 9.67 -10.80 6.10
C PRO A 118 8.55 -10.84 7.13
N VAL A 119 8.79 -10.26 8.30
CA VAL A 119 7.80 -10.09 9.35
C VAL A 119 7.15 -8.72 9.23
N ILE A 120 5.83 -8.65 9.46
CA ILE A 120 5.06 -7.43 9.51
C ILE A 120 4.46 -7.28 10.91
N HIS A 121 5.01 -6.36 11.72
CA HIS A 121 4.58 -6.09 13.10
C HIS A 121 4.64 -4.60 13.41
N ARG A 122 3.92 -4.19 14.46
CA ARG A 122 3.97 -2.81 14.96
C ARG A 122 5.27 -2.52 15.69
N ALA A 123 5.88 -1.38 15.39
CA ALA A 123 7.05 -0.87 16.10
C ALA A 123 6.62 -0.26 17.43
N ILE A 124 6.87 -0.93 18.56
CA ILE A 124 6.39 -0.48 19.88
C ILE A 124 7.27 0.63 20.42
N MET A 125 8.58 0.41 20.50
CA MET A 125 9.56 1.38 20.97
C MET A 125 10.91 1.13 20.30
N TYR A 126 11.75 2.14 20.23
CA TYR A 126 13.14 1.99 19.84
C TYR A 126 14.03 1.91 21.08
N VAL A 127 14.87 0.90 21.17
CA VAL A 127 15.73 0.67 22.32
C VAL A 127 17.20 0.73 21.92
N THR A 128 18.01 1.30 22.80
CA THR A 128 19.48 1.21 22.73
C THR A 128 19.96 0.39 23.91
N VAL A 129 20.52 -0.77 23.62
CA VAL A 129 20.98 -1.71 24.64
C VAL A 129 22.36 -1.29 25.16
N ASN A 130 22.48 -1.21 26.50
CA ASN A 130 23.68 -0.85 27.19
C ASN A 130 24.48 -2.10 27.65
N THR A 131 25.77 -1.95 27.91
CA THR A 131 26.67 -3.04 28.30
C THR A 131 26.39 -3.63 29.70
N ASN A 132 25.62 -2.92 30.53
CA ASN A 132 25.28 -3.31 31.93
C ASN A 132 23.91 -4.03 32.03
N ASN A 133 23.43 -4.65 30.93
CA ASN A 133 22.12 -5.31 30.84
C ASN A 133 20.95 -4.36 31.17
N THR A 134 21.04 -3.16 30.67
CA THR A 134 19.95 -2.17 30.67
C THR A 134 19.70 -1.68 29.26
N ALA A 135 18.60 -0.98 29.04
CA ALA A 135 18.34 -0.31 27.76
C ALA A 135 17.80 1.10 27.98
N ASP A 136 18.11 1.98 27.05
CA ASP A 136 17.53 3.31 26.96
C ASP A 136 16.30 3.27 26.05
N VAL A 137 15.23 3.95 26.48
CA VAL A 137 13.96 4.03 25.75
C VAL A 137 13.55 5.51 25.66
N PRO A 138 14.19 6.33 24.83
CA PRO A 138 13.92 7.75 24.74
C PRO A 138 12.48 8.08 24.35
N ASP A 139 11.79 7.17 23.64
CA ASP A 139 10.39 7.32 23.20
C ASP A 139 9.41 7.55 24.38
N LEU A 140 9.78 7.10 25.60
CA LEU A 140 8.99 7.33 26.83
C LEU A 140 8.92 8.80 27.26
N ALA A 141 9.90 9.62 26.85
CA ALA A 141 9.94 11.01 27.25
C ALA A 141 8.74 11.85 26.78
N GLY A 142 8.06 11.38 25.72
CA GLY A 142 6.85 12.02 25.18
C GLY A 142 5.56 11.65 25.92
N LEU A 143 5.57 10.61 26.78
CA LEU A 143 4.38 10.12 27.47
C LEU A 143 4.28 10.67 28.90
N PRO A 144 3.05 10.92 29.41
CA PRO A 144 2.81 11.19 30.82
C PRO A 144 3.33 10.03 31.69
N THR A 145 4.00 10.35 32.80
CA THR A 145 4.54 9.35 33.73
C THR A 145 3.45 8.50 34.42
N SER A 146 2.18 8.89 34.31
CA SER A 146 1.03 8.09 34.77
C SER A 146 0.70 6.94 33.82
N GLU A 147 1.24 6.91 32.61
CA GLU A 147 0.96 5.90 31.60
C GLU A 147 1.98 4.77 31.57
N TRP A 148 3.07 4.91 32.29
CA TRP A 148 4.11 3.91 32.35
C TRP A 148 4.81 3.84 33.71
N GLN A 149 5.39 2.70 34.01
CA GLN A 149 6.20 2.46 35.19
C GLN A 149 7.50 1.80 34.74
N ALA A 150 8.62 2.20 35.29
CA ALA A 150 9.90 1.62 34.94
C ALA A 150 10.78 1.36 36.15
N THR A 151 11.71 0.41 36.00
CA THR A 151 12.76 0.15 36.98
C THR A 151 14.12 0.24 36.32
N ASN A 152 15.09 0.76 37.07
CA ASN A 152 16.50 0.66 36.75
C ASN A 152 17.24 -0.16 37.80
N ILE A 153 18.58 -0.10 37.83
CA ILE A 153 19.41 -0.85 38.82
C ILE A 153 19.11 -0.40 40.25
N ALA A 154 18.78 0.90 40.45
CA ALA A 154 18.52 1.48 41.77
C ALA A 154 17.05 1.27 42.25
N GLY A 155 16.14 0.82 41.39
CA GLY A 155 14.74 0.63 41.70
C GLY A 155 13.80 1.41 40.77
N PRO A 156 12.57 1.77 41.22
CA PRO A 156 11.62 2.53 40.42
C PRO A 156 12.16 3.86 39.93
N THR A 157 11.84 4.23 38.69
CA THR A 157 12.32 5.46 38.06
C THR A 157 11.31 6.01 37.06
N THR A 158 11.33 7.33 36.88
CA THR A 158 10.64 8.05 35.83
C THR A 158 11.59 8.55 34.74
N TYR A 159 12.85 8.13 34.81
CA TYR A 159 13.88 8.51 33.85
C TYR A 159 14.01 7.44 32.77
N PRO A 160 13.93 7.74 31.45
CA PRO A 160 13.79 6.76 30.40
C PRO A 160 15.11 6.10 29.96
N TYR A 161 16.15 6.15 30.77
CA TYR A 161 17.46 5.61 30.47
C TYR A 161 17.94 4.59 31.51
N ALA A 162 18.82 3.69 31.08
CA ALA A 162 19.38 2.61 31.88
C ALA A 162 18.30 1.71 32.54
N LEU A 163 17.21 1.44 31.83
CA LEU A 163 16.07 0.70 32.31
C LEU A 163 16.33 -0.81 32.30
N ARG A 164 15.81 -1.53 33.30
CA ARG A 164 15.73 -2.99 33.37
C ARG A 164 14.38 -3.53 32.96
N SER A 165 13.32 -2.79 33.27
CA SER A 165 11.96 -3.09 32.83
C SER A 165 11.16 -1.81 32.62
N VAL A 166 10.16 -1.90 31.77
CA VAL A 166 9.14 -0.86 31.63
C VAL A 166 7.78 -1.51 31.44
N THR A 167 6.80 -1.07 32.19
CA THR A 167 5.38 -1.44 32.03
C THR A 167 4.65 -0.27 31.37
N ILE A 168 3.99 -0.53 30.28
CA ILE A 168 3.13 0.44 29.58
C ILE A 168 1.70 0.01 29.82
N HIS A 169 0.88 0.92 30.37
CA HIS A 169 -0.53 0.68 30.62
C HIS A 169 -1.41 1.02 29.42
N ARG A 170 -2.58 0.41 29.32
CA ARG A 170 -3.58 0.68 28.26
C ARG A 170 -2.98 0.54 26.85
N MET A 171 -2.43 -0.63 26.57
CA MET A 171 -1.88 -0.98 25.28
C MET A 171 -2.88 -1.77 24.41
N GLY A 172 -2.48 -1.93 23.14
CA GLY A 172 -3.24 -2.61 22.08
C GLY A 172 -4.38 -1.76 21.55
N PHE A 173 -4.96 -2.19 20.45
CA PHE A 173 -6.04 -1.46 19.76
C PHE A 173 -7.33 -1.33 20.63
N THR A 174 -7.50 -2.18 21.62
CA THR A 174 -8.61 -2.07 22.62
C THR A 174 -8.23 -1.22 23.84
N GLN A 175 -6.95 -0.93 24.03
CA GLN A 175 -6.37 -0.15 25.14
C GLN A 175 -6.81 -0.62 26.54
N ASN A 176 -6.98 -1.92 26.71
CA ASN A 176 -7.54 -2.51 27.93
C ASN A 176 -6.57 -3.34 28.78
N PHE A 177 -5.30 -3.47 28.36
CA PHE A 177 -4.26 -4.20 29.10
C PHE A 177 -2.94 -3.44 29.14
N GLY A 178 -2.10 -3.74 30.14
CA GLY A 178 -0.73 -3.27 30.19
C GLY A 178 0.25 -4.39 29.85
N ILE A 179 1.44 -4.02 29.38
CA ILE A 179 2.52 -4.97 29.05
C ILE A 179 3.79 -4.55 29.77
N THR A 180 4.43 -5.52 30.42
CA THR A 180 5.77 -5.33 31.00
C THR A 180 6.84 -5.85 30.03
N PHE A 181 7.68 -4.95 29.57
CA PHE A 181 8.84 -5.26 28.74
C PHE A 181 10.07 -5.50 29.61
N ASN A 182 10.62 -6.73 29.58
CA ASN A 182 11.84 -7.07 30.30
C ASN A 182 13.07 -6.64 29.50
N LEU A 183 13.49 -5.42 29.68
CA LEU A 183 14.63 -4.84 28.94
C LEU A 183 15.98 -5.45 29.37
N ALA A 184 16.10 -5.94 30.62
CA ALA A 184 17.30 -6.61 31.06
C ALA A 184 17.54 -7.94 30.33
N SER A 185 16.48 -8.75 30.15
CA SER A 185 16.55 -9.98 29.37
C SER A 185 16.80 -9.71 27.90
N LEU A 186 16.18 -8.67 27.34
CA LEU A 186 16.39 -8.24 25.96
C LEU A 186 17.85 -7.77 25.76
N ALA A 187 18.42 -7.04 26.72
CA ALA A 187 19.82 -6.61 26.66
C ALA A 187 20.82 -7.78 26.74
N GLN A 188 20.48 -8.82 27.49
CA GLN A 188 21.28 -10.05 27.52
C GLN A 188 21.22 -10.81 26.19
N ALA A 189 20.05 -10.88 25.57
CA ALA A 189 19.86 -11.57 24.30
C ALA A 189 20.52 -10.82 23.11
N PHE A 190 20.58 -9.49 23.16
CA PHE A 190 21.07 -8.62 22.09
C PHE A 190 22.10 -7.60 22.58
N PRO A 191 23.26 -8.00 23.08
CA PRO A 191 24.23 -7.09 23.70
C PRO A 191 24.71 -6.03 22.71
N ALA A 192 24.78 -4.77 23.19
CA ALA A 192 25.26 -3.60 22.44
C ALA A 192 24.51 -3.36 21.12
N ARG A 193 23.21 -3.66 21.08
CA ARG A 193 22.37 -3.53 19.89
C ARG A 193 21.31 -2.45 20.08
N SER A 194 21.09 -1.62 19.06
CA SER A 194 19.92 -0.73 18.97
C SER A 194 18.93 -1.29 17.98
N GLY A 195 17.64 -1.20 18.28
CA GLY A 195 16.59 -1.72 17.41
C GLY A 195 15.19 -1.50 17.94
N TYR A 196 14.21 -1.99 17.18
CA TYR A 196 12.80 -1.90 17.53
C TYR A 196 12.36 -3.11 18.35
N VAL A 197 11.65 -2.87 19.44
CA VAL A 197 10.78 -3.87 20.04
C VAL A 197 9.51 -3.88 19.21
N THR A 198 9.15 -5.04 18.65
CA THR A 198 8.00 -5.22 17.77
C THR A 198 6.97 -6.15 18.37
N MET A 199 5.72 -6.02 17.96
CA MET A 199 4.60 -6.81 18.45
C MET A 199 3.52 -6.90 17.37
N GLY A 200 2.93 -8.08 17.22
CA GLY A 200 1.72 -8.26 16.45
C GLY A 200 0.50 -7.83 17.26
N ASP A 201 -0.39 -7.06 16.68
CA ASP A 201 -1.58 -6.52 17.35
C ASP A 201 -2.49 -7.65 17.84
N HIS A 202 -2.71 -8.67 16.99
CA HIS A 202 -3.49 -9.87 17.34
C HIS A 202 -2.84 -10.67 18.48
N ASN A 203 -1.55 -10.90 18.38
CA ASN A 203 -0.82 -11.68 19.38
C ASN A 203 -0.92 -11.06 20.77
N ALA A 204 -0.88 -9.73 20.85
CA ALA A 204 -1.05 -9.01 22.09
C ALA A 204 -2.48 -9.13 22.62
N GLN A 205 -3.46 -8.95 21.78
CA GLN A 205 -4.88 -9.04 22.14
C GLN A 205 -5.24 -10.46 22.63
N GLU A 206 -4.85 -11.49 21.89
CA GLU A 206 -5.12 -12.88 22.25
C GLU A 206 -4.46 -13.24 23.58
N SER A 207 -3.21 -12.82 23.80
CA SER A 207 -2.45 -13.15 25.00
C SER A 207 -2.91 -12.38 26.24
N CYS A 208 -3.45 -11.16 26.10
CA CYS A 208 -3.56 -10.20 27.18
C CYS A 208 -4.98 -9.68 27.44
N ALA A 209 -5.93 -9.74 26.49
CA ALA A 209 -7.25 -9.09 26.63
C ALA A 209 -8.06 -9.53 27.86
N SER A 210 -7.91 -10.77 28.30
CA SER A 210 -8.57 -11.34 29.46
C SER A 210 -7.69 -11.42 30.71
N SER A 211 -6.49 -10.81 30.64
CA SER A 211 -5.49 -10.85 31.70
C SER A 211 -5.57 -9.63 32.62
N PRO A 212 -5.05 -9.70 33.88
CA PRO A 212 -4.87 -8.52 34.70
C PRO A 212 -3.90 -7.51 34.07
N ASP A 213 -3.99 -6.26 34.49
CA ASP A 213 -3.01 -5.22 34.11
C ASP A 213 -1.93 -5.12 35.21
N PRO A 214 -0.63 -5.38 34.90
CA PRO A 214 -0.10 -5.78 33.58
C PRO A 214 -0.33 -7.26 33.24
N CYS A 215 -0.44 -7.53 31.94
CA CYS A 215 -0.52 -8.87 31.40
C CYS A 215 0.71 -9.71 31.80
N PRO A 216 0.52 -10.95 32.29
CA PRO A 216 1.64 -11.81 32.70
C PRO A 216 2.39 -12.40 31.50
N SER A 217 1.81 -12.38 30.32
CA SER A 217 2.40 -12.90 29.10
C SER A 217 3.44 -11.94 28.51
N THR A 218 4.26 -12.46 27.59
CA THR A 218 5.24 -11.69 26.82
C THR A 218 4.82 -11.68 25.34
N PRO A 219 3.86 -10.83 24.95
CA PRO A 219 3.28 -10.87 23.61
C PRO A 219 4.16 -10.22 22.54
N TYR A 220 5.25 -9.57 22.92
CA TYR A 220 6.17 -8.92 22.00
C TYR A 220 7.26 -9.87 21.51
N ASP A 221 7.85 -9.52 20.35
CA ASP A 221 8.94 -10.30 19.76
C ASP A 221 10.17 -10.27 20.64
N PHE A 222 10.48 -11.40 21.24
CA PHE A 222 11.70 -11.59 22.04
C PHE A 222 12.82 -12.28 21.26
N ALA A 223 12.46 -12.98 20.19
CA ALA A 223 13.43 -13.77 19.39
C ALA A 223 14.30 -12.91 18.46
N TRP A 224 13.91 -11.69 18.19
CA TRP A 224 14.64 -10.81 17.28
C TRP A 224 14.38 -9.34 17.60
N LEU A 225 15.45 -8.55 17.64
CA LEU A 225 15.40 -7.09 17.76
C LEU A 225 15.84 -6.48 16.42
N PRO A 226 14.91 -6.14 15.49
CA PRO A 226 15.27 -5.58 14.20
C PRO A 226 15.95 -4.21 14.35
N ARG A 227 17.15 -4.08 13.76
CA ARG A 227 17.83 -2.80 13.62
C ARG A 227 17.19 -2.00 12.48
N GLN A 228 17.51 -0.71 12.40
CA GLN A 228 17.08 0.11 11.26
C GLN A 228 17.45 -0.52 9.90
N ALA A 229 18.63 -1.11 9.80
CA ALA A 229 19.10 -1.78 8.55
C ALA A 229 18.32 -3.07 8.22
N ASP A 230 17.64 -3.67 9.18
CA ASP A 230 16.82 -4.86 8.98
C ASP A 230 15.39 -4.48 8.49
N VAL A 231 14.99 -3.20 8.63
CA VAL A 231 13.69 -2.68 8.17
C VAL A 231 13.72 -2.50 6.65
N ILE A 232 12.78 -3.15 5.97
CA ILE A 232 12.57 -3.02 4.53
C ILE A 232 11.76 -1.75 4.25
N GLY A 233 10.70 -1.54 5.05
CA GLY A 233 9.80 -0.41 4.92
C GLY A 233 8.73 -0.42 6.01
N ARG A 234 7.84 0.54 5.92
CA ARG A 234 6.65 0.65 6.76
C ARG A 234 5.39 0.48 5.92
N ALA A 235 4.34 -0.04 6.51
CA ALA A 235 3.06 -0.22 5.85
C ALA A 235 2.40 1.14 5.55
N ARG A 236 1.89 1.32 4.33
CA ARG A 236 1.25 2.56 3.86
C ARG A 236 0.15 2.27 2.84
N GLY A 237 -1.01 1.87 3.33
CA GLY A 237 -2.15 1.50 2.51
C GLY A 237 -2.20 0.00 2.21
N GLU A 238 -3.35 -0.44 1.81
CA GLU A 238 -3.66 -1.84 1.55
C GLU A 238 -4.56 -2.00 0.33
N ILE A 239 -4.48 -3.16 -0.28
CA ILE A 239 -5.49 -3.71 -1.18
C ILE A 239 -6.06 -4.92 -0.44
N PRO A 240 -7.24 -4.77 0.17
CA PRO A 240 -7.79 -5.80 1.05
C PRO A 240 -8.17 -7.05 0.25
N TRP A 241 -8.00 -8.23 0.84
CA TRP A 241 -8.41 -9.56 0.38
C TRP A 241 -7.72 -10.10 -0.87
N PHE A 242 -7.13 -9.27 -1.73
CA PHE A 242 -6.56 -9.72 -3.02
C PHE A 242 -5.35 -10.65 -2.87
N GLY A 243 -4.64 -10.58 -1.76
CA GLY A 243 -3.57 -11.52 -1.43
C GLY A 243 -4.06 -12.96 -1.24
N LEU A 244 -5.34 -13.17 -0.93
CA LEU A 244 -5.96 -14.50 -0.85
C LEU A 244 -5.87 -15.26 -2.16
N LEU A 245 -5.84 -14.59 -3.31
CA LEU A 245 -5.59 -15.25 -4.61
C LEU A 245 -4.22 -15.94 -4.62
N LYS A 246 -3.18 -15.23 -4.16
CA LYS A 246 -1.84 -15.84 -4.02
C LYS A 246 -1.87 -17.01 -3.03
N LEU A 247 -2.48 -16.82 -1.87
CA LEU A 247 -2.52 -17.83 -0.80
C LEU A 247 -3.35 -19.06 -1.17
N THR A 248 -4.32 -18.92 -2.08
CA THR A 248 -5.04 -20.06 -2.67
C THR A 248 -4.14 -20.89 -3.58
N LEU A 249 -3.29 -20.23 -4.37
CA LEU A 249 -2.38 -20.90 -5.33
C LEU A 249 -1.08 -21.38 -4.67
N GLN A 250 -0.64 -20.69 -3.63
CA GLN A 250 0.58 -20.96 -2.87
C GLN A 250 0.27 -20.88 -1.37
N PRO A 251 -0.46 -21.86 -0.80
CA PRO A 251 -0.80 -21.86 0.61
C PRO A 251 0.47 -21.94 1.48
N THR A 252 0.41 -21.32 2.65
CA THR A 252 1.44 -21.38 3.68
C THR A 252 0.91 -22.18 4.87
N ASP A 253 1.80 -22.57 5.80
CA ASP A 253 1.38 -23.24 7.05
C ASP A 253 0.47 -22.35 7.90
N SER A 254 0.64 -21.03 7.78
CA SER A 254 -0.14 -20.03 8.55
C SER A 254 -1.47 -19.67 7.90
N CYS A 255 -1.59 -19.77 6.57
CA CYS A 255 -2.86 -19.49 5.90
C CYS A 255 -3.16 -20.45 4.78
N CYS A 256 -4.40 -20.81 4.79
CA CYS A 256 -5.15 -21.33 3.66
C CYS A 256 -4.69 -22.71 3.17
N PRO A 257 -4.25 -23.65 4.05
CA PRO A 257 -3.84 -24.99 3.64
C PRO A 257 -4.97 -25.77 2.97
N GLY A 258 -6.23 -25.42 3.24
CA GLY A 258 -7.42 -25.99 2.58
C GLY A 258 -7.80 -25.31 1.26
N GLY A 259 -7.03 -24.31 0.79
CA GLY A 259 -7.34 -23.54 -0.41
C GLY A 259 -8.43 -22.49 -0.20
N TRP A 260 -9.27 -22.30 -1.20
CA TRP A 260 -10.34 -21.28 -1.17
C TRP A 260 -11.31 -21.48 -0.02
N GLY A 261 -11.61 -20.38 0.70
CA GLY A 261 -12.53 -20.40 1.85
C GLY A 261 -11.90 -20.92 3.15
N SER A 262 -10.60 -21.21 3.16
CA SER A 262 -9.90 -21.67 4.35
C SER A 262 -9.84 -20.58 5.41
N THR A 263 -10.35 -20.87 6.60
CA THR A 263 -10.35 -20.03 7.80
C THR A 263 -9.74 -20.81 8.96
N GLY A 264 -9.28 -20.13 9.99
CA GLY A 264 -8.72 -20.76 11.19
C GLY A 264 -8.21 -19.71 12.15
N THR A 265 -7.57 -20.14 13.25
CA THR A 265 -6.93 -19.22 14.21
C THR A 265 -5.83 -18.38 13.58
N ASP A 266 -5.13 -18.94 12.57
CA ASP A 266 -4.09 -18.27 11.82
C ASP A 266 -4.52 -17.93 10.37
N GLY A 267 -5.79 -18.18 10.03
CA GLY A 267 -6.36 -17.96 8.70
C GLY A 267 -6.90 -16.56 8.49
N ALA A 268 -7.39 -16.32 7.28
CA ALA A 268 -8.06 -15.08 6.94
C ALA A 268 -9.38 -14.93 7.73
N PRO A 269 -9.80 -13.68 8.06
CA PRO A 269 -11.13 -13.44 8.61
C PRO A 269 -12.22 -14.05 7.73
N LYS A 270 -13.27 -14.52 8.36
CA LYS A 270 -14.30 -15.31 7.68
C LYS A 270 -14.94 -14.57 6.49
N ASN A 271 -15.22 -13.28 6.65
CA ASN A 271 -15.84 -12.46 5.60
C ASN A 271 -14.88 -12.02 4.48
N SER A 272 -13.56 -12.23 4.64
CA SER A 272 -12.57 -11.83 3.63
C SER A 272 -12.78 -12.55 2.29
N TRP A 273 -13.19 -13.82 2.33
CA TRP A 273 -13.46 -14.61 1.14
C TRP A 273 -14.69 -14.13 0.37
N ASP A 274 -15.77 -13.78 1.09
CA ASP A 274 -16.99 -13.23 0.50
C ASP A 274 -16.69 -11.85 -0.10
N SER A 275 -15.92 -11.03 0.60
CA SER A 275 -15.50 -9.71 0.15
C SER A 275 -14.60 -9.78 -1.10
N LEU A 276 -13.68 -10.75 -1.14
CA LEU A 276 -12.88 -11.02 -2.34
C LEU A 276 -13.78 -11.40 -3.53
N LEU A 277 -14.74 -12.30 -3.32
CA LEU A 277 -15.65 -12.74 -4.40
C LEU A 277 -16.47 -11.55 -4.93
N VAL A 278 -17.04 -10.75 -4.04
CA VAL A 278 -17.79 -9.54 -4.43
C VAL A 278 -16.89 -8.55 -5.19
N SER A 279 -15.65 -8.35 -4.73
CA SER A 279 -14.67 -7.48 -5.40
C SER A 279 -14.31 -7.97 -6.80
N LEU A 280 -14.12 -9.27 -6.98
CA LEU A 280 -13.87 -9.87 -8.30
C LEU A 280 -15.06 -9.70 -9.25
N ILE A 281 -16.27 -9.96 -8.76
CA ILE A 281 -17.50 -9.75 -9.56
C ILE A 281 -17.63 -8.27 -9.96
N PHE A 282 -17.38 -7.36 -9.02
CA PHE A 282 -17.42 -5.92 -9.30
C PHE A 282 -16.38 -5.52 -10.37
N LEU A 283 -15.14 -6.01 -10.28
CA LEU A 283 -14.10 -5.73 -11.27
C LEU A 283 -14.46 -6.25 -12.67
N LEU A 284 -15.07 -7.44 -12.76
CA LEU A 284 -15.55 -7.99 -14.04
C LEU A 284 -16.73 -7.18 -14.59
N ALA A 285 -17.60 -6.65 -13.74
CA ALA A 285 -18.74 -5.83 -14.15
C ALA A 285 -18.32 -4.37 -14.47
N LEU A 286 -17.20 -3.89 -13.95
CA LEU A 286 -16.78 -2.50 -14.05
C LEU A 286 -16.72 -1.95 -15.49
N PRO A 287 -16.16 -2.66 -16.50
CA PRO A 287 -16.16 -2.17 -17.88
C PRO A 287 -17.57 -1.89 -18.41
N PHE A 288 -18.51 -2.78 -18.11
CA PHE A 288 -19.92 -2.63 -18.52
C PHE A 288 -20.58 -1.47 -17.79
N ILE A 289 -20.34 -1.34 -16.49
CA ILE A 289 -20.85 -0.21 -15.68
C ILE A 289 -20.34 1.12 -16.24
N LEU A 290 -19.04 1.22 -16.55
CA LEU A 290 -18.44 2.42 -17.12
C LEU A 290 -19.00 2.73 -18.51
N GLU A 291 -19.18 1.73 -19.36
CA GLU A 291 -19.77 1.91 -20.69
C GLU A 291 -21.19 2.46 -20.58
N TYR A 292 -22.04 1.86 -19.74
CA TYR A 292 -23.40 2.36 -19.51
C TYR A 292 -23.43 3.77 -18.90
N ALA A 293 -22.53 4.02 -17.94
CA ALA A 293 -22.40 5.35 -17.33
C ALA A 293 -21.97 6.41 -18.36
N MET A 294 -20.99 6.09 -19.24
CA MET A 294 -20.56 7.01 -20.29
C MET A 294 -21.67 7.23 -21.34
N ARG A 295 -22.40 6.19 -21.73
CA ARG A 295 -23.56 6.35 -22.62
C ARG A 295 -24.65 7.22 -22.00
N GLY A 296 -24.92 7.03 -20.72
CA GLY A 296 -25.85 7.87 -19.97
C GLY A 296 -25.37 9.33 -19.87
N TRP A 297 -24.08 9.53 -19.57
CA TRP A 297 -23.46 10.83 -19.50
C TRP A 297 -23.57 11.60 -20.83
N THR A 298 -23.18 10.96 -21.93
CA THR A 298 -23.24 11.58 -23.27
C THR A 298 -24.67 11.89 -23.70
N LYS A 299 -25.65 11.06 -23.31
CA LYS A 299 -27.06 11.24 -23.68
C LYS A 299 -27.77 12.31 -22.83
N TYR A 300 -27.51 12.36 -21.52
CA TYR A 300 -28.32 13.13 -20.59
C TYR A 300 -27.59 14.34 -19.95
N VAL A 301 -26.28 14.29 -19.81
CA VAL A 301 -25.48 15.28 -19.09
C VAL A 301 -24.70 16.17 -20.05
N SER A 302 -23.93 15.58 -20.97
CA SER A 302 -23.07 16.32 -21.90
C SER A 302 -23.81 17.40 -22.70
N PRO A 303 -25.05 17.19 -23.21
CA PRO A 303 -25.79 18.24 -23.95
C PRO A 303 -26.21 19.42 -23.10
N ARG A 304 -26.22 19.28 -21.78
CA ARG A 304 -26.60 20.31 -20.82
C ARG A 304 -25.44 21.10 -20.25
N LEU A 305 -24.22 20.69 -20.53
CA LEU A 305 -23.01 21.38 -20.08
C LEU A 305 -22.65 22.48 -21.08
N PRO A 306 -22.25 23.69 -20.61
CA PRO A 306 -21.76 24.74 -21.49
C PRO A 306 -20.45 24.24 -22.17
N GLU A 307 -20.31 24.53 -23.47
CA GLU A 307 -19.08 24.24 -24.20
C GLU A 307 -17.90 24.98 -23.56
N ILE A 308 -17.02 24.24 -22.90
CA ILE A 308 -15.76 24.79 -22.41
C ILE A 308 -14.85 25.00 -23.62
N ARG A 309 -14.80 26.23 -24.15
CA ARG A 309 -13.84 26.59 -25.21
C ARG A 309 -12.45 26.71 -24.62
N TRP A 310 -11.66 25.66 -24.81
CA TRP A 310 -10.25 25.69 -24.47
C TRP A 310 -9.49 26.63 -25.40
N PRO A 311 -8.70 27.60 -24.90
CA PRO A 311 -8.06 28.62 -25.73
C PRO A 311 -7.02 28.08 -26.74
N TRP A 312 -6.61 26.83 -26.61
CA TRP A 312 -5.62 26.20 -27.52
C TRP A 312 -6.23 25.32 -28.64
N LYS A 313 -7.55 25.17 -28.75
CA LYS A 313 -8.11 24.58 -29.97
C LYS A 313 -7.85 25.52 -31.13
N ARG A 314 -6.73 25.29 -31.83
CA ARG A 314 -6.45 25.97 -33.11
C ARG A 314 -7.65 25.78 -34.03
N ARG A 315 -8.16 26.88 -34.57
CA ARG A 315 -9.14 26.86 -35.67
C ARG A 315 -8.53 25.96 -36.77
N SER A 316 -9.12 24.80 -37.03
CA SER A 316 -8.95 24.14 -38.31
C SER A 316 -9.35 25.16 -39.37
N LYS A 317 -8.46 25.47 -40.30
CA LYS A 317 -8.76 26.31 -41.45
C LYS A 317 -10.00 25.75 -42.10
N ALA A 318 -11.08 26.51 -42.07
CA ALA A 318 -12.25 26.26 -42.90
C ALA A 318 -11.74 26.23 -44.36
N THR A 319 -11.86 25.08 -45.01
CA THR A 319 -11.73 24.96 -46.47
C THR A 319 -12.80 25.90 -47.03
N ALA A 320 -12.39 26.95 -47.75
CA ALA A 320 -13.31 27.81 -48.45
C ALA A 320 -14.12 26.97 -49.45
N PRO A 321 -15.43 27.21 -49.60
CA PRO A 321 -16.19 26.58 -50.64
C PRO A 321 -15.63 27.08 -52.01
N ASN A 322 -15.57 26.15 -52.99
CA ASN A 322 -15.16 26.36 -54.36
C ASN A 322 -15.77 27.67 -54.89
N GLY A 323 -14.93 28.71 -55.02
CA GLY A 323 -15.23 29.90 -55.82
C GLY A 323 -14.67 29.67 -57.18
N ASP A 324 -15.50 29.95 -58.20
CA ASP A 324 -15.12 29.97 -59.60
C ASP A 324 -13.87 30.83 -59.86
N PRO A 325 -13.07 30.50 -60.89
CA PRO A 325 -11.89 31.28 -61.20
C PRO A 325 -12.31 32.68 -61.66
N PRO A 326 -11.61 33.75 -61.28
CA PRO A 326 -11.90 35.10 -61.75
C PRO A 326 -11.66 35.19 -63.27
N ASP A 327 -12.64 35.80 -63.95
CA ASP A 327 -12.55 36.15 -65.35
C ASP A 327 -11.25 36.92 -65.64
N GLU A 328 -10.65 36.53 -66.75
CA GLU A 328 -9.39 37.08 -67.30
C GLU A 328 -9.68 38.56 -67.72
N GLU A 329 -9.29 39.50 -66.92
CA GLU A 329 -9.36 40.90 -67.18
C GLU A 329 -8.23 41.26 -68.14
N ALA A 330 -8.60 41.65 -69.38
CA ALA A 330 -7.76 41.99 -70.51
C ALA A 330 -6.78 43.14 -70.16
N ASP A 331 -5.51 42.93 -70.52
CA ASP A 331 -4.41 43.87 -70.37
C ASP A 331 -4.62 45.11 -71.26
N PRO A 332 -4.60 46.38 -70.73
CA PRO A 332 -4.83 47.60 -71.48
C PRO A 332 -3.57 48.23 -72.08
N LEU A 333 -2.56 47.43 -72.53
CA LEU A 333 -1.31 47.96 -73.02
C LEU A 333 -1.09 47.83 -74.53
N ASP A 334 -2.09 47.73 -75.39
CA ASP A 334 -1.98 47.92 -76.84
C ASP A 334 -2.74 49.17 -77.31
N ARG A 335 -2.15 50.32 -77.07
CA ARG A 335 -2.43 51.52 -77.85
C ARG A 335 -1.11 52.04 -78.42
N GLU A 336 -0.94 51.76 -79.69
CA GLU A 336 0.04 52.51 -80.53
C GLU A 336 -0.37 54.00 -80.60
N PRO A 337 0.63 54.92 -80.73
CA PRO A 337 0.33 56.33 -80.91
C PRO A 337 0.24 56.60 -82.41
N ASP A 338 -0.89 57.09 -82.84
CA ASP A 338 -0.99 57.80 -84.14
C ASP A 338 -0.61 59.27 -83.92
N GLU A 339 0.36 59.76 -84.78
CA GLU A 339 0.78 61.10 -85.18
C GLU A 339 0.63 62.27 -84.25
#